data_254639618e385d063233536c0a558435
#
_entry.id   254639618e385d063233536c0a558435
#
_cell.length_a   1.000
_cell.length_b   1.000
_cell.length_c   1.000
_cell.angle_alpha   90.00
_cell.angle_beta   90.00
_cell.angle_gamma   90.00
#
_symmetry.space_group_name_H-M   'P 1'
#
loop_
_entity.id
_entity.type
_entity.pdbx_description
1 polymer ?
#
loop_
_entity_poly.entity_id
_entity_poly.type
_entity_poly.pdbx_seq_one_letter_code
_entity_poly.pdbx_strand_id
1 'polypeptide(L)'
;YLDGKEIRVTDVAVLDKAFVALGFPYDSDHYRPVAQKLMDRLYGYAGGTRLLGSAAAELCYVACGRFDARIEGHLGPWDVAAGGLILMQAGGRLSDFAGGDTWPSAEQVMASNGVIHDKILRLL
;
A
#
# COMPACT_ATOMS: atom_id res chain seq x y z
N TYR A 1 -8.27 12.65 11.02
CA TYR A 1 -9.07 13.75 10.46
C TYR A 1 -8.31 14.44 9.33
N LEU A 2 -9.01 14.81 8.26
CA LEU A 2 -8.52 15.63 7.17
C LEU A 2 -9.46 16.84 7.05
N ASP A 3 -8.92 18.03 7.21
CA ASP A 3 -9.71 19.28 7.19
C ASP A 3 -10.93 19.25 8.13
N GLY A 4 -10.72 18.72 9.34
CA GLY A 4 -11.76 18.61 10.37
C GLY A 4 -12.77 17.46 10.17
N LYS A 5 -12.64 16.67 9.10
CA LYS A 5 -13.50 15.52 8.83
C LYS A 5 -12.80 14.20 9.18
N GLU A 6 -13.53 13.29 9.79
CA GLU A 6 -13.04 11.94 10.04
C GLU A 6 -12.73 11.25 8.70
N ILE A 7 -11.57 10.61 8.62
CA ILE A 7 -11.16 9.84 7.44
C ILE A 7 -11.36 8.34 7.69
N ARG A 8 -11.65 7.61 6.62
CA ARG A 8 -11.75 6.15 6.61
C ARG A 8 -11.24 5.61 5.30
N VAL A 9 -10.73 4.39 5.35
CA VAL A 9 -10.41 3.62 4.15
C VAL A 9 -11.67 3.31 3.32
N THR A 10 -11.49 2.90 2.07
CA THR A 10 -12.58 2.47 1.20
C THR A 10 -13.10 1.07 1.57
N ASP A 11 -14.21 0.67 0.98
CA ASP A 11 -14.78 -0.68 1.03
C ASP A 11 -14.64 -1.45 -0.28
N VAL A 12 -13.78 -0.97 -1.19
CA VAL A 12 -13.52 -1.63 -2.48
C VAL A 12 -13.01 -3.05 -2.26
N ALA A 13 -13.76 -4.02 -2.79
CA ALA A 13 -13.52 -5.45 -2.56
C ALA A 13 -12.98 -6.20 -3.79
N VAL A 14 -12.96 -5.56 -4.96
CA VAL A 14 -12.55 -6.19 -6.23
C VAL A 14 -11.41 -5.39 -6.88
N LEU A 15 -10.42 -6.11 -7.41
CA LEU A 15 -9.19 -5.51 -7.90
C LEU A 15 -9.40 -4.60 -9.11
N ASP A 16 -10.33 -4.94 -9.99
CA ASP A 16 -10.64 -4.15 -11.20
C ASP A 16 -11.21 -2.74 -10.92
N LYS A 17 -11.61 -2.49 -9.66
CA LYS A 17 -12.04 -1.17 -9.18
C LYS A 17 -11.03 -0.50 -8.25
N ALA A 18 -10.00 -1.22 -7.84
CA ALA A 18 -9.02 -0.75 -6.88
C ALA A 18 -7.98 0.17 -7.51
N PHE A 19 -7.69 1.29 -6.85
CA PHE A 19 -6.54 2.15 -7.15
C PHE A 19 -5.38 1.76 -6.24
N VAL A 20 -4.29 1.30 -6.86
CA VAL A 20 -3.11 0.77 -6.16
C VAL A 20 -1.90 1.68 -6.40
N ALA A 21 -1.32 2.20 -5.32
CA ALA A 21 -0.04 2.89 -5.38
C ALA A 21 1.11 1.88 -5.32
N LEU A 22 2.11 2.07 -6.17
CA LEU A 22 3.33 1.28 -6.20
C LEU A 22 4.52 2.19 -5.93
N GLY A 23 5.45 1.71 -5.12
CA GLY A 23 6.75 2.32 -4.94
C GLY A 23 7.84 1.39 -5.44
N PHE A 24 8.81 1.95 -6.15
CA PHE A 24 9.96 1.21 -6.64
C PHE A 24 11.23 1.86 -6.11
N PRO A 25 12.05 1.14 -5.33
CA PRO A 25 13.30 1.69 -4.82
C PRO A 25 14.27 2.02 -5.96
N TYR A 26 15.04 3.09 -5.79
CA TYR A 26 15.96 3.61 -6.81
C TYR A 26 17.12 2.65 -7.12
N ASP A 27 17.56 1.90 -6.12
CA ASP A 27 18.67 0.96 -6.23
C ASP A 27 18.23 -0.40 -5.67
N SER A 28 17.66 -1.24 -6.52
CA SER A 28 17.38 -2.57 -6.01
C SER A 28 17.12 -3.62 -7.08
N ASP A 29 18.17 -4.25 -7.48
CA ASP A 29 18.07 -5.53 -8.17
C ASP A 29 17.31 -6.58 -7.32
N HIS A 30 17.34 -6.43 -5.98
CA HIS A 30 16.61 -7.30 -5.06
C HIS A 30 15.10 -7.22 -5.23
N TYR A 31 14.52 -6.02 -5.40
CA TYR A 31 13.06 -5.84 -5.52
C TYR A 31 12.54 -5.84 -6.96
N ARG A 32 13.42 -5.85 -7.95
CA ARG A 32 13.04 -5.88 -9.37
C ARG A 32 12.09 -7.04 -9.73
N PRO A 33 12.34 -8.30 -9.29
CA PRO A 33 11.44 -9.41 -9.60
C PRO A 33 10.04 -9.22 -9.02
N VAL A 34 9.93 -8.68 -7.81
CA VAL A 34 8.63 -8.37 -7.18
C VAL A 34 7.93 -7.25 -7.94
N ALA A 35 8.66 -6.18 -8.31
CA ALA A 35 8.11 -5.07 -9.07
C ALA A 35 7.58 -5.52 -10.44
N GLN A 36 8.35 -6.34 -11.17
CA GLN A 36 7.91 -6.92 -12.44
C GLN A 36 6.66 -7.76 -12.27
N LYS A 37 6.64 -8.66 -11.29
CA LYS A 37 5.49 -9.51 -10.99
C LYS A 37 4.24 -8.69 -10.65
N LEU A 38 4.39 -7.61 -9.86
CA LEU A 38 3.29 -6.70 -9.55
C LEU A 38 2.77 -5.99 -10.79
N MET A 39 3.66 -5.49 -11.65
CA MET A 39 3.25 -4.86 -12.91
C MET A 39 2.49 -5.85 -13.79
N ASP A 40 2.98 -7.08 -13.95
CA ASP A 40 2.31 -8.12 -14.75
C ASP A 40 0.92 -8.50 -14.20
N ARG A 41 0.75 -8.42 -12.87
CA ARG A 41 -0.49 -8.83 -12.19
C ARG A 41 -1.47 -7.70 -11.95
N LEU A 42 -1.03 -6.45 -11.93
CA LEU A 42 -1.88 -5.29 -11.63
C LEU A 42 -2.18 -4.47 -12.88
N TYR A 43 -1.24 -4.33 -13.80
CA TYR A 43 -1.46 -3.54 -15.01
C TYR A 43 -2.54 -4.17 -15.89
N GLY A 44 -3.61 -3.40 -16.15
CA GLY A 44 -4.77 -3.87 -16.91
C GLY A 44 -5.77 -4.71 -16.12
N TYR A 45 -5.48 -5.06 -14.85
CA TYR A 45 -6.39 -5.81 -13.97
C TYR A 45 -6.87 -4.99 -12.77
N ALA A 46 -6.05 -4.07 -12.27
CA ALA A 46 -6.48 -3.10 -11.28
C ALA A 46 -7.24 -1.95 -11.96
N GLY A 47 -8.13 -1.29 -11.23
CA GLY A 47 -8.83 -0.09 -11.68
C GLY A 47 -7.88 1.06 -12.02
N GLY A 48 -6.70 1.06 -11.42
CA GLY A 48 -5.58 1.93 -11.79
C GLY A 48 -4.36 1.74 -10.91
N THR A 49 -3.19 2.04 -11.48
CA THR A 49 -1.91 2.06 -10.74
C THR A 49 -1.33 3.45 -10.73
N ARG A 50 -0.66 3.84 -9.65
CA ARG A 50 -0.03 5.16 -9.47
C ARG A 50 1.35 4.99 -8.85
N LEU A 51 2.26 5.88 -9.24
CA LEU A 51 3.58 6.04 -8.64
C LEU A 51 3.73 7.52 -8.29
N LEU A 52 3.63 7.86 -7.01
CA LEU A 52 3.79 9.25 -6.56
C LEU A 52 5.18 9.50 -5.98
N GLY A 53 5.87 8.44 -5.55
CA GLY A 53 7.22 8.52 -5.02
C GLY A 53 7.29 9.08 -3.59
N SER A 54 6.20 8.96 -2.83
CA SER A 54 6.18 9.34 -1.40
C SER A 54 5.38 8.32 -0.59
N ALA A 55 6.11 7.44 0.10
CA ALA A 55 5.55 6.42 0.96
C ALA A 55 4.56 6.98 1.99
N ALA A 56 4.97 8.02 2.72
CA ALA A 56 4.14 8.63 3.75
C ALA A 56 2.85 9.25 3.19
N ALA A 57 2.93 9.95 2.06
CA ALA A 57 1.75 10.54 1.42
C ALA A 57 0.79 9.46 0.89
N GLU A 58 1.33 8.41 0.26
CA GLU A 58 0.53 7.32 -0.31
C GLU A 58 -0.18 6.51 0.79
N LEU A 59 0.46 6.28 1.95
CA LEU A 59 -0.18 5.68 3.12
C LEU A 59 -1.36 6.52 3.62
N CYS A 60 -1.18 7.84 3.69
CA CYS A 60 -2.27 8.76 4.04
C CYS A 60 -3.39 8.76 2.99
N TYR A 61 -3.07 8.57 1.71
CA TYR A 61 -4.08 8.49 0.65
C TYR A 61 -4.89 7.18 0.72
N VAL A 62 -4.28 6.08 1.16
CA VAL A 62 -5.05 4.87 1.49
C VAL A 62 -5.95 5.12 2.71
N ALA A 63 -5.41 5.75 3.75
CA ALA A 63 -6.15 6.05 4.98
C ALA A 63 -7.39 6.94 4.75
N CYS A 64 -7.32 7.87 3.79
CA CYS A 64 -8.45 8.76 3.47
C CYS A 64 -9.28 8.31 2.26
N GLY A 65 -9.07 7.09 1.76
CA GLY A 65 -9.89 6.50 0.71
C GLY A 65 -9.62 7.04 -0.71
N ARG A 66 -8.48 7.68 -0.95
CA ARG A 66 -8.05 8.09 -2.30
C ARG A 66 -7.40 6.96 -3.07
N PHE A 67 -6.76 6.03 -2.37
CA PHE A 67 -6.24 4.78 -2.87
C PHE A 67 -6.80 3.63 -2.04
N ASP A 68 -6.78 2.42 -2.60
CA ASP A 68 -7.26 1.21 -1.95
C ASP A 68 -6.12 0.37 -1.38
N ALA A 69 -4.93 0.49 -1.97
CA ALA A 69 -3.72 -0.17 -1.51
C ALA A 69 -2.45 0.59 -1.91
N ARG A 70 -1.36 0.23 -1.23
CA ARG A 70 0.00 0.67 -1.51
C ARG A 70 0.99 -0.46 -1.25
N ILE A 71 1.99 -0.60 -2.14
CA ILE A 71 2.99 -1.66 -2.09
C ILE A 71 4.36 -1.07 -2.40
N GLU A 72 5.33 -1.27 -1.51
CA GLU A 72 6.73 -0.88 -1.73
C GLU A 72 7.67 -1.68 -0.85
N GLY A 73 8.87 -1.96 -1.37
CA GLY A 73 10.00 -2.48 -0.61
C GLY A 73 11.07 -1.41 -0.37
N HIS A 74 12.06 -1.73 0.46
CA HIS A 74 13.20 -0.88 0.78
C HIS A 74 12.84 0.46 1.44
N LEU A 75 11.98 0.38 2.46
CA LEU A 75 11.53 1.54 3.25
C LEU A 75 12.23 1.57 4.61
N GLY A 76 12.43 2.78 5.12
CA GLY A 76 12.84 2.99 6.50
C GLY A 76 11.65 3.23 7.44
N PRO A 77 11.86 3.11 8.77
CA PRO A 77 10.79 3.38 9.75
C PRO A 77 10.18 4.78 9.63
N TRP A 78 10.98 5.76 9.24
CA TRP A 78 10.54 7.16 9.03
C TRP A 78 9.57 7.32 7.86
N ASP A 79 9.57 6.40 6.88
CA ASP A 79 8.66 6.42 5.74
C ASP A 79 7.27 5.88 6.10
N VAL A 80 7.20 5.00 7.12
CA VAL A 80 6.00 4.22 7.38
C VAL A 80 5.36 4.46 8.74
N ALA A 81 6.13 4.91 9.75
CA ALA A 81 5.64 4.95 11.13
C ALA A 81 4.37 5.82 11.28
N ALA A 82 4.41 7.07 10.81
CA ALA A 82 3.28 7.97 10.92
C ALA A 82 2.12 7.58 10.01
N GLY A 83 2.38 7.34 8.72
CA GLY A 83 1.36 6.97 7.74
C GLY A 83 0.71 5.63 8.06
N GLY A 84 1.48 4.66 8.55
CA GLY A 84 0.97 3.37 8.98
C GLY A 84 0.02 3.47 10.18
N LEU A 85 0.38 4.27 11.19
CA LEU A 85 -0.52 4.52 12.32
C LEU A 85 -1.83 5.19 11.89
N ILE A 86 -1.75 6.21 11.03
CA ILE A 86 -2.93 6.89 10.48
C ILE A 86 -3.81 5.91 9.73
N LEU A 87 -3.21 5.04 8.90
CA LEU A 87 -3.94 4.02 8.14
C LEU A 87 -4.67 3.04 9.06
N MET A 88 -4.00 2.50 10.08
CA MET A 88 -4.62 1.57 11.03
C MET A 88 -5.77 2.23 11.79
N GLN A 89 -5.62 3.48 12.21
CA GLN A 89 -6.68 4.23 12.87
C GLN A 89 -7.87 4.54 11.95
N ALA A 90 -7.64 4.60 10.66
CA ALA A 90 -8.69 4.76 9.64
C ALA A 90 -9.38 3.44 9.24
N GLY A 91 -9.01 2.32 9.87
CA GLY A 91 -9.57 0.99 9.60
C GLY A 91 -8.84 0.20 8.51
N GLY A 92 -7.67 0.67 8.06
CA GLY A 92 -6.84 -0.05 7.10
C GLY A 92 -5.98 -1.14 7.74
N ARG A 93 -5.34 -1.93 6.89
CA ARG A 93 -4.42 -3.00 7.29
C ARG A 93 -3.05 -2.79 6.66
N LEU A 94 -2.01 -3.14 7.43
CA LEU A 94 -0.61 -3.03 7.05
C LEU A 94 0.10 -4.34 7.39
N SER A 95 0.94 -4.83 6.47
CA SER A 95 1.79 -6.01 6.67
C SER A 95 3.09 -5.91 5.86
N ASP A 96 4.01 -6.84 6.08
CA ASP A 96 5.05 -7.15 5.11
C ASP A 96 4.50 -7.94 3.90
N PHE A 97 5.37 -8.33 2.96
CA PHE A 97 4.97 -9.10 1.78
C PHE A 97 4.63 -10.58 2.10
N ALA A 98 4.99 -11.08 3.27
CA ALA A 98 4.58 -12.39 3.76
C ALA A 98 3.26 -12.35 4.55
N GLY A 99 2.69 -11.17 4.77
CA GLY A 99 1.49 -10.97 5.56
C GLY A 99 1.74 -10.85 7.06
N GLY A 100 3.02 -10.76 7.47
CA GLY A 100 3.43 -10.61 8.87
C GLY A 100 3.28 -9.17 9.36
N ASP A 101 3.17 -9.03 10.68
CA ASP A 101 3.14 -7.72 11.36
C ASP A 101 4.55 -7.33 11.76
N THR A 102 5.22 -6.58 10.91
CA THR A 102 6.59 -6.08 11.14
C THR A 102 6.65 -4.55 11.27
N TRP A 103 5.50 -3.90 11.24
CA TRP A 103 5.41 -2.45 11.44
C TRP A 103 5.92 -2.04 12.86
N PRO A 104 6.66 -0.92 13.00
CA PRO A 104 7.06 0.05 11.98
C PRO A 104 8.42 -0.21 11.33
N SER A 105 9.08 -1.32 11.62
CA SER A 105 10.47 -1.59 11.24
C SER A 105 10.64 -2.33 9.90
N ALA A 106 9.52 -2.65 9.23
CA ALA A 106 9.57 -3.44 8.00
C ALA A 106 10.14 -2.65 6.82
N GLU A 107 11.08 -3.26 6.11
CA GLU A 107 11.56 -2.76 4.82
C GLU A 107 10.53 -2.93 3.70
N GLN A 108 9.59 -3.85 3.88
CA GLN A 108 8.54 -4.17 2.92
C GLN A 108 7.19 -3.78 3.51
N VAL A 109 6.41 -3.04 2.75
CA VAL A 109 5.11 -2.57 3.20
C VAL A 109 4.05 -2.86 2.14
N MET A 110 3.06 -3.63 2.56
CA MET A 110 1.78 -3.82 1.89
C MET A 110 0.70 -3.20 2.77
N ALA A 111 0.11 -2.09 2.32
CA ALA A 111 -0.93 -1.35 3.00
C ALA A 111 -2.21 -1.39 2.17
N SER A 112 -3.38 -1.49 2.81
CA SER A 112 -4.65 -1.50 2.08
C SER A 112 -5.84 -1.07 2.95
N ASN A 113 -6.99 -1.00 2.31
CA ASN A 113 -8.28 -0.82 2.97
C ASN A 113 -8.72 -2.02 3.86
N GLY A 114 -7.89 -3.06 3.96
CA GLY A 114 -8.19 -4.29 4.70
C GLY A 114 -8.99 -5.31 3.88
N VAL A 115 -9.95 -4.88 3.10
CA VAL A 115 -10.86 -5.76 2.33
C VAL A 115 -10.14 -6.50 1.20
N ILE A 116 -9.26 -5.81 0.47
CA ILE A 116 -8.50 -6.41 -0.65
C ILE A 116 -7.11 -6.92 -0.23
N HIS A 117 -6.73 -6.80 1.03
CA HIS A 117 -5.39 -7.06 1.52
C HIS A 117 -4.87 -8.46 1.12
N ASP A 118 -5.57 -9.51 1.50
CA ASP A 118 -5.16 -10.88 1.21
C ASP A 118 -5.21 -11.22 -0.29
N LYS A 119 -6.04 -10.52 -1.07
CA LYS A 119 -6.06 -10.68 -2.53
C LYS A 119 -4.77 -10.16 -3.15
N ILE A 120 -4.28 -9.02 -2.67
CA ILE A 120 -3.03 -8.43 -3.16
C ILE A 120 -1.82 -9.24 -2.67
N LEU A 121 -1.80 -9.68 -1.40
CA LEU A 121 -0.72 -10.54 -0.90
C LEU A 121 -0.50 -11.79 -1.76
N ARG A 122 -1.56 -12.40 -2.28
CA ARG A 122 -1.45 -13.54 -3.21
C ARG A 122 -0.84 -13.20 -4.56
N LEU A 123 -0.68 -11.93 -4.89
CA LEU A 123 -0.01 -11.48 -6.11
C LEU A 123 1.49 -11.26 -5.89
N LEU A 124 1.93 -11.05 -4.64
CA LEU A 124 3.32 -10.90 -4.24
C LEU A 124 4.03 -12.25 -4.21
#